data_ef95c340c5e47a877529d416e61a4c5e
#
_entry.id   ef95c340c5e47a877529d416e61a4c5e
#
_cell.length_a   1.000
_cell.length_b   1.000
_cell.length_c   1.000
_cell.angle_alpha   90.00
_cell.angle_beta   90.00
_cell.angle_gamma   90.00
#
_symmetry.space_group_name_H-M   'P 1'
#
loop_
_entity.id
_entity.type
_entity.pdbx_description
1 polymer ?
#
loop_
_entity_poly.entity_id
_entity_poly.type
_entity_poly.pdbx_seq_one_letter_code
_entity_poly.pdbx_strand_id
1 'polypeptide(L)'
;LDRINRDNPTPAQGEIESTNPCGEQPLLPYEACNLGSINLACFFVPGHEHDEDPAAAGIDWDGLKQVVHLAVRFLDNVIDASRFPLERIDETVRRNRKIGLGVMGFADLLFQLGIPYDSEAGIALAERIMGFINAEGHAASARLAEERGPFPAYAESVFPQRGEGPYRNATVTTIAPTGTLSIIGGCSSGVEPLFALCFTRNILDGERLVEVNPYFEAALKEAGLGTPELMEQVVEKGSIQSLDALPAAMRKVFVTAMDIDPVWHLRMQAAFQRHTDNAVSKTVNLPHSATEQDIHDIYWLAYKEG
;
A
#
# COMPACT_ATOMS: atom_id res chain seq x y z
N LEU A 1 8.92 -9.63 17.70
CA LEU A 1 7.89 -9.05 18.62
C LEU A 1 8.42 -7.88 19.44
N ASP A 2 9.71 -7.88 19.85
CA ASP A 2 10.28 -6.83 20.69
C ASP A 2 10.19 -5.43 20.04
N ARG A 3 10.49 -5.32 18.73
CA ARG A 3 10.36 -4.06 18.00
C ARG A 3 8.91 -3.63 17.86
N ILE A 4 8.03 -4.55 17.49
CA ILE A 4 6.60 -4.27 17.33
C ILE A 4 5.99 -3.74 18.64
N ASN A 5 6.39 -4.31 19.77
CA ASN A 5 5.89 -3.86 21.08
C ASN A 5 6.42 -2.48 21.53
N ARG A 6 7.52 -1.97 20.94
CA ARG A 6 7.96 -0.58 21.18
C ARG A 6 6.97 0.45 20.61
N ASP A 7 6.27 0.05 19.53
CA ASP A 7 5.31 0.89 18.82
C ASP A 7 3.85 0.57 19.20
N ASN A 8 3.64 -0.32 20.17
CA ASN A 8 2.31 -0.61 20.70
C ASN A 8 1.70 0.66 21.32
N PRO A 9 0.58 1.18 20.81
CA PRO A 9 -0.02 2.42 21.32
C PRO A 9 -0.68 2.24 22.69
N THR A 10 -1.00 1.00 23.09
CA THR A 10 -1.74 0.69 24.34
C THR A 10 -1.05 -0.38 25.19
N PRO A 11 0.23 -0.19 25.58
CA PRO A 11 1.01 -1.22 26.29
C PRO A 11 0.44 -1.57 27.68
N ALA A 12 -0.33 -0.69 28.28
CA ALA A 12 -1.02 -0.96 29.56
C ALA A 12 -2.09 -2.06 29.45
N GLN A 13 -2.54 -2.40 28.23
CA GLN A 13 -3.54 -3.44 27.99
C GLN A 13 -2.93 -4.81 27.68
N GLY A 14 -1.63 -4.88 27.43
CA GLY A 14 -0.91 -6.10 27.11
C GLY A 14 0.11 -5.94 26.00
N GLU A 15 0.74 -7.03 25.65
CA GLU A 15 1.72 -7.10 24.57
C GLU A 15 1.09 -7.62 23.27
N ILE A 16 1.60 -7.13 22.15
CA ILE A 16 1.28 -7.68 20.84
C ILE A 16 1.95 -9.04 20.72
N GLU A 17 1.14 -10.09 20.52
CA GLU A 17 1.60 -11.47 20.49
C GLU A 17 1.67 -12.05 19.07
N SER A 18 0.87 -11.49 18.14
CA SER A 18 0.77 -11.98 16.76
C SER A 18 0.32 -10.89 15.81
N THR A 19 0.28 -11.26 14.53
CA THR A 19 -0.34 -10.47 13.47
C THR A 19 -1.49 -11.25 12.82
N ASN A 20 -2.26 -10.59 11.95
CA ASN A 20 -3.13 -11.28 11.01
C ASN A 20 -2.28 -12.09 9.97
N PRO A 21 -2.89 -12.95 9.11
CA PRO A 21 -2.15 -13.81 8.19
C PRO A 21 -1.19 -13.07 7.24
N CYS A 22 -1.55 -11.87 6.80
CA CYS A 22 -0.73 -11.09 5.85
C CYS A 22 0.28 -10.15 6.54
N GLY A 23 0.28 -10.09 7.88
CA GLY A 23 1.29 -9.40 8.69
C GLY A 23 1.11 -7.91 8.88
N GLU A 24 0.11 -7.28 8.24
CA GLU A 24 -0.09 -5.82 8.31
C GLU A 24 -0.76 -5.33 9.58
N GLN A 25 -1.33 -6.23 10.39
CA GLN A 25 -2.04 -5.89 11.62
C GLN A 25 -1.43 -6.56 12.84
N PRO A 26 -0.46 -5.92 13.52
CA PRO A 26 -0.02 -6.31 14.86
C PRO A 26 -1.12 -6.03 15.88
N LEU A 27 -1.62 -7.08 16.55
CA LEU A 27 -2.79 -6.99 17.41
C LEU A 27 -2.52 -7.57 18.79
N LEU A 28 -3.21 -7.02 19.79
CA LEU A 28 -3.36 -7.60 21.11
C LEU A 28 -4.28 -8.84 21.04
N PRO A 29 -4.23 -9.73 22.05
CA PRO A 29 -5.22 -10.80 22.16
C PRO A 29 -6.65 -10.27 22.15
N TYR A 30 -7.51 -10.89 21.34
CA TYR A 30 -8.92 -10.52 21.13
C TYR A 30 -9.14 -9.14 20.46
N GLU A 31 -8.12 -8.54 19.93
CA GLU A 31 -8.24 -7.30 19.15
C GLU A 31 -8.55 -7.62 17.69
N ALA A 32 -9.27 -6.73 17.04
CA ALA A 32 -9.53 -6.77 15.60
C ALA A 32 -9.46 -5.35 15.03
N CYS A 33 -9.16 -5.27 13.74
CA CYS A 33 -9.10 -4.00 13.02
C CYS A 33 -9.83 -4.14 11.68
N ASN A 34 -10.59 -3.11 11.30
CA ASN A 34 -11.15 -3.03 9.95
C ASN A 34 -10.24 -2.22 9.04
N LEU A 35 -10.25 -2.57 7.75
CA LEU A 35 -9.30 -2.07 6.76
C LEU A 35 -10.01 -1.35 5.63
N GLY A 36 -9.34 -0.34 5.08
CA GLY A 36 -9.72 0.35 3.86
C GLY A 36 -8.48 0.72 3.06
N SER A 37 -8.61 0.83 1.73
CA SER A 37 -7.47 1.18 0.87
C SER A 37 -7.90 2.18 -0.19
N ILE A 38 -7.16 3.28 -0.30
CA ILE A 38 -7.38 4.35 -1.27
C ILE A 38 -6.71 3.95 -2.59
N ASN A 39 -7.44 4.03 -3.70
CA ASN A 39 -6.86 3.85 -5.03
C ASN A 39 -6.08 5.09 -5.45
N LEU A 40 -4.77 5.05 -5.37
CA LEU A 40 -3.88 6.17 -5.69
C LEU A 40 -3.91 6.57 -7.17
N ALA A 41 -4.20 5.63 -8.07
CA ALA A 41 -4.27 5.91 -9.51
C ALA A 41 -5.34 6.96 -9.86
N CYS A 42 -6.34 7.16 -8.99
CA CYS A 42 -7.39 8.16 -9.18
C CYS A 42 -6.95 9.60 -8.87
N PHE A 43 -5.76 9.79 -8.30
CA PHE A 43 -5.27 11.11 -7.89
C PHE A 43 -4.19 11.67 -8.83
N PHE A 44 -3.94 11.02 -9.95
CA PHE A 44 -3.03 11.54 -10.96
C PHE A 44 -3.64 12.78 -11.65
N VAL A 45 -2.83 13.84 -11.79
CA VAL A 45 -3.17 15.07 -12.49
C VAL A 45 -2.27 15.20 -13.74
N PRO A 46 -2.79 15.07 -14.95
CA PRO A 46 -1.99 15.14 -16.17
C PRO A 46 -1.48 16.57 -16.43
N GLY A 47 -0.38 16.69 -17.17
CA GLY A 47 0.19 17.98 -17.61
C GLY A 47 1.28 18.56 -16.73
N HIS A 48 1.72 17.79 -15.71
CA HIS A 48 2.77 18.18 -14.77
C HIS A 48 4.07 17.35 -14.91
N GLU A 49 4.22 16.61 -16.00
CA GLU A 49 5.33 15.68 -16.22
C GLU A 49 6.70 16.39 -16.38
N HIS A 50 6.69 17.71 -16.56
CA HIS A 50 7.90 18.53 -16.76
C HIS A 50 8.21 19.49 -15.61
N ASP A 51 7.45 19.42 -14.51
CA ASP A 51 7.73 20.25 -13.34
C ASP A 51 9.04 19.80 -12.63
N GLU A 52 9.68 20.72 -11.90
CA GLU A 52 10.92 20.42 -11.17
C GLU A 52 10.78 19.29 -10.16
N ASP A 53 9.56 19.06 -9.63
CA ASP A 53 9.19 17.92 -8.81
C ASP A 53 7.90 17.28 -9.39
N PRO A 54 8.02 16.43 -10.44
CA PRO A 54 6.87 15.82 -11.10
C PRO A 54 5.99 15.01 -10.14
N ALA A 55 6.59 14.39 -9.15
CA ALA A 55 5.88 13.61 -8.13
C ALA A 55 5.02 14.48 -7.22
N ALA A 56 5.40 15.76 -7.00
CA ALA A 56 4.59 16.69 -6.23
C ALA A 56 3.46 17.29 -7.06
N ALA A 57 3.76 17.67 -8.30
CA ALA A 57 2.85 18.39 -9.17
C ALA A 57 1.81 17.47 -9.84
N GLY A 58 2.16 16.20 -10.06
CA GLY A 58 1.27 15.23 -10.71
C GLY A 58 0.24 14.55 -9.80
N ILE A 59 -0.02 15.05 -8.57
CA ILE A 59 -0.95 14.44 -7.62
C ILE A 59 -1.94 15.47 -7.09
N ASP A 60 -3.23 15.10 -7.07
CA ASP A 60 -4.30 15.86 -6.40
C ASP A 60 -4.24 15.63 -4.88
N TRP A 61 -3.39 16.39 -4.20
CA TRP A 61 -3.20 16.33 -2.74
C TRP A 61 -4.45 16.78 -1.98
N ASP A 62 -5.19 17.75 -2.49
CA ASP A 62 -6.41 18.23 -1.83
C ASP A 62 -7.55 17.21 -1.92
N GLY A 63 -7.72 16.57 -3.06
CA GLY A 63 -8.65 15.45 -3.22
C GLY A 63 -8.25 14.26 -2.34
N LEU A 64 -6.97 13.91 -2.30
CA LEU A 64 -6.45 12.84 -1.44
C LEU A 64 -6.73 13.13 0.04
N LYS A 65 -6.48 14.36 0.51
CA LYS A 65 -6.81 14.79 1.87
C LYS A 65 -8.28 14.58 2.20
N GLN A 66 -9.18 15.03 1.33
CA GLN A 66 -10.63 14.89 1.54
C GLN A 66 -11.03 13.42 1.68
N VAL A 67 -10.48 12.55 0.82
CA VAL A 67 -10.76 11.12 0.83
C VAL A 67 -10.19 10.46 2.09
N VAL A 68 -8.99 10.82 2.54
CA VAL A 68 -8.41 10.34 3.80
C VAL A 68 -9.33 10.65 4.98
N HIS A 69 -9.80 11.90 5.10
CA HIS A 69 -10.70 12.30 6.19
C HIS A 69 -12.04 11.55 6.15
N LEU A 70 -12.60 11.36 4.96
CA LEU A 70 -13.82 10.57 4.79
C LEU A 70 -13.62 9.10 5.15
N ALA A 71 -12.50 8.52 4.72
CA ALA A 71 -12.16 7.12 4.96
C ALA A 71 -11.95 6.84 6.46
N VAL A 72 -11.26 7.71 7.20
CA VAL A 72 -11.09 7.58 8.65
C VAL A 72 -12.44 7.61 9.36
N ARG A 73 -13.32 8.55 9.02
CA ARG A 73 -14.69 8.61 9.57
C ARG A 73 -15.48 7.35 9.23
N PHE A 74 -15.38 6.86 7.99
CA PHE A 74 -16.06 5.64 7.55
C PHE A 74 -15.60 4.43 8.37
N LEU A 75 -14.28 4.23 8.51
CA LEU A 75 -13.72 3.11 9.27
C LEU A 75 -14.04 3.18 10.76
N ASP A 76 -14.05 4.39 11.36
CA ASP A 76 -14.52 4.58 12.74
C ASP A 76 -16.01 4.20 12.89
N ASN A 77 -16.87 4.57 11.94
CA ASN A 77 -18.28 4.18 11.94
C ASN A 77 -18.47 2.66 11.78
N VAL A 78 -17.62 1.97 11.03
CA VAL A 78 -17.65 0.51 10.86
C VAL A 78 -17.47 -0.20 12.21
N ILE A 79 -16.63 0.33 13.11
CA ILE A 79 -16.48 -0.22 14.47
C ILE A 79 -17.83 -0.22 15.21
N ASP A 80 -18.57 0.88 15.11
CA ASP A 80 -19.86 1.01 15.80
C ASP A 80 -20.96 0.14 15.17
N ALA A 81 -20.91 -0.05 13.85
CA ALA A 81 -21.84 -0.88 13.09
C ALA A 81 -21.55 -2.40 13.21
N SER A 82 -20.32 -2.75 13.57
CA SER A 82 -19.87 -4.16 13.63
C SER A 82 -20.48 -4.90 14.81
N ARG A 83 -20.72 -6.21 14.58
CA ARG A 83 -21.15 -7.16 15.61
C ARG A 83 -20.08 -8.24 15.74
N PHE A 84 -19.57 -8.43 16.94
CA PHE A 84 -18.52 -9.38 17.21
C PHE A 84 -19.09 -10.67 17.84
N PRO A 85 -18.53 -11.85 17.53
CA PRO A 85 -19.05 -13.13 18.02
C PRO A 85 -18.77 -13.35 19.51
N LEU A 86 -17.78 -12.65 20.08
CA LEU A 86 -17.41 -12.76 21.50
C LEU A 86 -17.41 -11.37 22.14
N GLU A 87 -17.98 -11.25 23.31
CA GLU A 87 -18.05 -10.02 24.11
C GLU A 87 -16.66 -9.41 24.33
N ARG A 88 -15.65 -10.24 24.64
CA ARG A 88 -14.27 -9.79 24.84
C ARG A 88 -13.65 -9.13 23.60
N ILE A 89 -14.02 -9.58 22.39
CA ILE A 89 -13.60 -8.93 21.14
C ILE A 89 -14.29 -7.56 21.03
N ASP A 90 -15.59 -7.50 21.26
CA ASP A 90 -16.36 -6.25 21.20
C ASP A 90 -15.80 -5.20 22.17
N GLU A 91 -15.53 -5.59 23.43
CA GLU A 91 -14.93 -4.73 24.44
C GLU A 91 -13.55 -4.22 24.03
N THR A 92 -12.65 -5.10 23.56
CA THR A 92 -11.29 -4.74 23.19
C THR A 92 -11.27 -3.82 21.97
N VAL A 93 -12.05 -4.15 20.93
CA VAL A 93 -12.14 -3.36 19.70
C VAL A 93 -12.69 -1.97 20.00
N ARG A 94 -13.78 -1.85 20.77
CA ARG A 94 -14.36 -0.55 21.12
C ARG A 94 -13.48 0.26 22.05
N ARG A 95 -12.69 -0.39 22.89
CA ARG A 95 -11.76 0.26 23.80
C ARG A 95 -10.60 0.94 23.08
N ASN A 96 -10.04 0.32 22.04
CA ASN A 96 -8.89 0.82 21.30
C ASN A 96 -9.27 1.53 20.00
N ARG A 97 -10.37 1.16 19.39
CA ARG A 97 -10.87 1.71 18.12
C ARG A 97 -9.80 1.76 17.01
N LYS A 98 -8.98 0.71 16.90
CA LYS A 98 -7.99 0.62 15.83
C LYS A 98 -8.66 0.52 14.47
N ILE A 99 -8.17 1.31 13.51
CA ILE A 99 -8.52 1.25 12.10
C ILE A 99 -7.24 1.12 11.27
N GLY A 100 -7.36 0.65 10.04
CA GLY A 100 -6.25 0.47 9.13
C GLY A 100 -6.56 1.05 7.75
N LEU A 101 -6.28 2.33 7.54
CA LEU A 101 -6.37 2.98 6.25
C LEU A 101 -5.03 2.83 5.51
N GLY A 102 -5.08 2.26 4.32
CA GLY A 102 -3.92 2.09 3.44
C GLY A 102 -4.18 2.56 2.03
N VAL A 103 -3.37 2.05 1.12
CA VAL A 103 -3.44 2.39 -0.30
C VAL A 103 -3.43 1.15 -1.18
N MET A 104 -3.89 1.31 -2.42
CA MET A 104 -3.74 0.41 -3.57
C MET A 104 -3.53 1.26 -4.82
N GLY A 105 -3.17 0.66 -5.94
CA GLY A 105 -2.94 1.41 -7.17
C GLY A 105 -1.63 2.21 -7.20
N PHE A 106 -0.67 1.89 -6.31
CA PHE A 106 0.59 2.62 -6.25
C PHE A 106 1.44 2.42 -7.52
N ALA A 107 1.56 1.18 -8.02
CA ALA A 107 2.28 0.91 -9.26
C ALA A 107 1.63 1.61 -10.47
N ASP A 108 0.30 1.67 -10.51
CA ASP A 108 -0.42 2.38 -11.57
C ASP A 108 -0.17 3.90 -11.51
N LEU A 109 -0.12 4.48 -10.30
CA LEU A 109 0.25 5.89 -10.15
C LEU A 109 1.68 6.16 -10.64
N LEU A 110 2.63 5.27 -10.31
CA LEU A 110 4.00 5.37 -10.79
C LEU A 110 4.08 5.34 -12.33
N PHE A 111 3.30 4.46 -12.98
CA PHE A 111 3.22 4.41 -14.44
C PHE A 111 2.71 5.72 -15.04
N GLN A 112 1.66 6.30 -14.45
CA GLN A 112 1.11 7.58 -14.89
C GLN A 112 2.09 8.75 -14.72
N LEU A 113 2.90 8.72 -13.66
CA LEU A 113 3.93 9.72 -13.40
C LEU A 113 5.24 9.47 -14.17
N GLY A 114 5.37 8.32 -14.86
CA GLY A 114 6.60 7.95 -15.55
C GLY A 114 7.77 7.64 -14.61
N ILE A 115 7.49 7.23 -13.38
CA ILE A 115 8.49 6.96 -12.33
C ILE A 115 8.72 5.44 -12.24
N PRO A 116 9.98 4.95 -12.38
CA PRO A 116 10.29 3.54 -12.16
C PRO A 116 10.05 3.14 -10.70
N TYR A 117 9.46 1.95 -10.49
CA TYR A 117 9.22 1.41 -9.15
C TYR A 117 10.54 1.21 -8.38
N ASP A 118 11.56 0.69 -9.03
CA ASP A 118 12.89 0.39 -8.52
C ASP A 118 13.85 1.59 -8.67
N SER A 119 13.43 2.73 -8.15
CA SER A 119 14.19 3.98 -8.21
C SER A 119 14.12 4.78 -6.91
N GLU A 120 15.12 5.63 -6.67
CA GLU A 120 15.10 6.55 -5.54
C GLU A 120 13.89 7.51 -5.60
N ALA A 121 13.45 7.90 -6.79
CA ALA A 121 12.27 8.72 -6.98
C ALA A 121 10.99 7.97 -6.55
N GLY A 122 10.88 6.67 -6.88
CA GLY A 122 9.78 5.82 -6.45
C GLY A 122 9.72 5.67 -4.91
N ILE A 123 10.89 5.46 -4.27
CA ILE A 123 11.01 5.39 -2.81
C ILE A 123 10.61 6.73 -2.16
N ALA A 124 11.15 7.85 -2.64
CA ALA A 124 10.83 9.17 -2.10
C ALA A 124 9.34 9.52 -2.24
N LEU A 125 8.71 9.13 -3.35
CA LEU A 125 7.28 9.31 -3.55
C LEU A 125 6.46 8.45 -2.59
N ALA A 126 6.86 7.21 -2.34
CA ALA A 126 6.21 6.32 -1.38
C ALA A 126 6.21 6.92 0.03
N GLU A 127 7.36 7.40 0.50
CA GLU A 127 7.49 8.08 1.80
C GLU A 127 6.61 9.33 1.87
N ARG A 128 6.61 10.15 0.83
CA ARG A 128 5.81 11.36 0.77
C ARG A 128 4.31 11.11 0.82
N ILE A 129 3.81 10.17 0.01
CA ILE A 129 2.39 9.81 -0.03
C ILE A 129 1.97 9.25 1.32
N MET A 130 2.72 8.28 1.85
CA MET A 130 2.32 7.64 3.10
C MET A 130 2.46 8.57 4.30
N GLY A 131 3.49 9.42 4.32
CA GLY A 131 3.65 10.47 5.33
C GLY A 131 2.48 11.46 5.31
N PHE A 132 2.02 11.87 4.13
CA PHE A 132 0.84 12.72 3.98
C PHE A 132 -0.44 12.02 4.47
N ILE A 133 -0.68 10.78 4.06
CA ILE A 133 -1.87 10.01 4.48
C ILE A 133 -1.87 9.79 5.99
N ASN A 134 -0.73 9.48 6.59
CA ASN A 134 -0.61 9.30 8.03
C ASN A 134 -0.91 10.61 8.77
N ALA A 135 -0.30 11.72 8.39
CA ALA A 135 -0.54 13.02 9.00
C ALA A 135 -2.01 13.46 8.91
N GLU A 136 -2.62 13.37 7.72
CA GLU A 136 -4.03 13.74 7.53
C GLU A 136 -4.98 12.73 8.19
N GLY A 137 -4.60 11.46 8.27
CA GLY A 137 -5.36 10.43 8.98
C GLY A 137 -5.40 10.69 10.50
N HIS A 138 -4.28 11.02 11.11
CA HIS A 138 -4.22 11.43 12.52
C HIS A 138 -4.96 12.75 12.77
N ALA A 139 -4.87 13.73 11.87
CA ALA A 139 -5.65 14.96 11.95
C ALA A 139 -7.17 14.70 11.88
N ALA A 140 -7.60 13.75 11.05
CA ALA A 140 -9.00 13.33 10.98
C ALA A 140 -9.44 12.61 12.28
N SER A 141 -8.60 11.73 12.82
CA SER A 141 -8.86 11.04 14.09
C SER A 141 -8.94 12.02 15.27
N ALA A 142 -8.09 13.05 15.29
CA ALA A 142 -8.15 14.11 16.30
C ALA A 142 -9.47 14.90 16.22
N ARG A 143 -9.92 15.28 15.03
CA ARG A 143 -11.21 15.94 14.83
C ARG A 143 -12.39 15.06 15.26
N LEU A 144 -12.33 13.76 14.99
CA LEU A 144 -13.33 12.82 15.47
C LEU A 144 -13.33 12.69 17.00
N ALA A 145 -12.16 12.81 17.64
CA ALA A 145 -12.06 12.83 19.10
C ALA A 145 -12.71 14.09 19.71
N GLU A 146 -12.61 15.26 19.05
CA GLU A 146 -13.32 16.47 19.46
C GLU A 146 -14.84 16.30 19.33
N GLU A 147 -15.32 15.65 18.26
CA GLU A 147 -16.77 15.45 18.01
C GLU A 147 -17.39 14.35 18.89
N ARG A 148 -16.65 13.27 19.20
CA ARG A 148 -17.21 12.01 19.75
C ARG A 148 -16.49 11.51 21.00
N GLY A 149 -15.48 12.22 21.46
CA GLY A 149 -14.55 11.80 22.51
C GLY A 149 -13.42 10.91 21.95
N PRO A 150 -12.29 10.85 22.65
CA PRO A 150 -11.17 10.00 22.30
C PRO A 150 -11.53 8.51 22.43
N PHE A 151 -10.67 7.61 21.92
CA PHE A 151 -10.85 6.19 22.20
C PHE A 151 -10.76 5.92 23.71
N PRO A 152 -11.56 4.99 24.26
CA PRO A 152 -11.70 4.82 25.72
C PRO A 152 -10.38 4.60 26.46
N ALA A 153 -9.41 3.91 25.87
CA ALA A 153 -8.11 3.66 26.49
C ALA A 153 -7.08 4.78 26.25
N TYR A 154 -7.46 5.92 25.67
CA TYR A 154 -6.53 7.00 25.35
C TYR A 154 -5.68 7.46 26.54
N ALA A 155 -6.29 7.66 27.71
CA ALA A 155 -5.58 8.13 28.91
C ALA A 155 -4.49 7.15 29.39
N GLU A 156 -4.63 5.86 29.09
CA GLU A 156 -3.69 4.79 29.43
C GLU A 156 -2.69 4.47 28.30
N SER A 157 -2.84 5.14 27.15
CA SER A 157 -2.00 4.95 25.96
C SER A 157 -0.68 5.71 26.05
N VAL A 158 0.18 5.53 25.06
CA VAL A 158 1.44 6.27 24.96
C VAL A 158 1.26 7.75 24.56
N PHE A 159 0.14 8.11 23.95
CA PHE A 159 -0.08 9.43 23.35
C PHE A 159 -0.05 10.60 24.35
N PRO A 160 -0.73 10.55 25.50
CA PRO A 160 -0.64 11.64 26.48
C PRO A 160 0.79 11.90 26.97
N GLN A 161 1.59 10.85 27.13
CA GLN A 161 2.98 10.96 27.58
C GLN A 161 3.88 11.59 26.51
N ARG A 162 3.52 11.44 25.22
CA ARG A 162 4.20 12.04 24.07
C ARG A 162 3.69 13.44 23.75
N GLY A 163 2.63 13.91 24.42
CA GLY A 163 1.98 15.18 24.10
C GLY A 163 1.19 15.14 22.79
N GLU A 164 0.74 13.96 22.37
CA GLU A 164 0.02 13.71 21.13
C GLU A 164 -1.48 13.50 21.36
N GLY A 165 -2.31 13.88 20.41
CA GLY A 165 -3.77 13.71 20.46
C GLY A 165 -4.49 14.86 21.17
N PRO A 166 -5.74 14.65 21.66
CA PRO A 166 -6.44 13.35 21.74
C PRO A 166 -6.84 12.78 20.38
N TYR A 167 -6.82 11.45 20.24
CA TYR A 167 -7.22 10.73 19.05
C TYR A 167 -8.47 9.88 19.28
N ARG A 168 -9.28 9.69 18.24
CA ARG A 168 -10.45 8.80 18.23
C ARG A 168 -10.06 7.33 18.06
N ASN A 169 -8.90 7.06 17.45
CA ASN A 169 -8.43 5.74 17.05
C ASN A 169 -7.02 5.52 17.58
N ALA A 170 -6.71 4.37 18.14
CA ALA A 170 -5.38 4.04 18.65
C ALA A 170 -4.36 3.80 17.53
N THR A 171 -4.80 3.36 16.36
CA THR A 171 -4.03 3.35 15.11
C THR A 171 -4.93 3.78 13.97
N VAL A 172 -4.33 4.37 12.92
CA VAL A 172 -5.07 4.87 11.76
C VAL A 172 -4.64 4.18 10.48
N THR A 173 -3.34 3.91 10.30
CA THR A 173 -2.78 3.50 9.00
C THR A 173 -2.23 2.09 8.99
N THR A 174 -2.33 1.43 7.82
CA THR A 174 -1.79 0.11 7.50
C THR A 174 -1.66 -0.05 6.00
N ILE A 175 -0.85 -1.00 5.53
CA ILE A 175 -0.83 -1.39 4.11
C ILE A 175 -1.24 -2.85 3.98
N ALA A 176 -2.48 -3.06 3.53
CA ALA A 176 -3.04 -4.38 3.26
C ALA A 176 -2.70 -4.88 1.84
N PRO A 177 -2.74 -6.20 1.59
CA PRO A 177 -2.48 -6.76 0.25
C PRO A 177 -3.47 -6.32 -0.82
N THR A 178 -4.72 -6.08 -0.46
CA THR A 178 -5.83 -5.65 -1.33
C THR A 178 -6.13 -6.56 -2.54
N GLY A 179 -5.81 -7.86 -2.46
CA GLY A 179 -5.92 -8.78 -3.60
C GLY A 179 -7.27 -8.74 -4.33
N THR A 180 -8.38 -8.90 -3.60
CA THR A 180 -9.74 -8.81 -4.18
C THR A 180 -10.19 -7.35 -4.35
N LEU A 181 -9.84 -6.48 -3.42
CA LEU A 181 -10.28 -5.08 -3.43
C LEU A 181 -9.71 -4.34 -4.65
N SER A 182 -8.45 -4.60 -5.01
CA SER A 182 -7.81 -4.00 -6.19
C SER A 182 -8.44 -4.46 -7.51
N ILE A 183 -8.89 -5.73 -7.58
CA ILE A 183 -9.64 -6.24 -8.74
C ILE A 183 -10.97 -5.46 -8.89
N ILE A 184 -11.70 -5.27 -7.78
CA ILE A 184 -12.94 -4.48 -7.78
C ILE A 184 -12.66 -3.01 -8.14
N GLY A 185 -11.56 -2.46 -7.62
CA GLY A 185 -11.12 -1.09 -7.88
C GLY A 185 -10.47 -0.85 -9.23
N GLY A 186 -10.18 -1.92 -10.00
CA GLY A 186 -9.53 -1.83 -11.31
C GLY A 186 -8.12 -1.25 -11.26
N CYS A 187 -7.32 -1.61 -10.25
CA CYS A 187 -5.97 -1.09 -10.05
C CYS A 187 -4.99 -2.14 -9.51
N SER A 188 -3.71 -1.79 -9.42
CA SER A 188 -2.67 -2.62 -8.81
C SER A 188 -2.89 -2.84 -7.32
N SER A 189 -2.45 -4.00 -6.80
CA SER A 189 -2.67 -4.41 -5.41
C SER A 189 -1.73 -3.69 -4.45
N GLY A 190 -2.29 -3.03 -3.43
CA GLY A 190 -1.53 -2.40 -2.37
C GLY A 190 -0.38 -1.52 -2.88
N VAL A 191 0.81 -1.81 -2.40
CA VAL A 191 2.06 -1.19 -2.83
C VAL A 191 2.93 -2.14 -3.65
N GLU A 192 2.34 -3.23 -4.14
CA GLU A 192 3.03 -4.20 -4.98
C GLU A 192 3.28 -3.66 -6.39
N PRO A 193 4.42 -4.01 -7.02
CA PRO A 193 4.55 -3.81 -8.45
C PRO A 193 3.62 -4.78 -9.19
N LEU A 194 3.32 -4.51 -10.46
CA LEU A 194 2.54 -5.44 -11.25
C LEU A 194 3.30 -6.76 -11.47
N PHE A 195 2.57 -7.87 -11.39
CA PHE A 195 3.14 -9.18 -11.69
C PHE A 195 3.39 -9.37 -13.19
N ALA A 196 2.50 -8.84 -14.02
CA ALA A 196 2.61 -8.84 -15.48
C ALA A 196 1.90 -7.62 -16.07
N LEU A 197 2.42 -7.10 -17.19
CA LEU A 197 1.80 -6.00 -17.95
C LEU A 197 0.65 -6.48 -18.81
N CYS A 198 0.70 -7.73 -19.23
CA CYS A 198 -0.32 -8.42 -19.99
C CYS A 198 -0.52 -9.81 -19.43
N PHE A 199 -1.76 -10.27 -19.35
CA PHE A 199 -2.08 -11.63 -18.93
C PHE A 199 -3.23 -12.20 -19.74
N THR A 200 -3.24 -13.52 -19.88
CA THR A 200 -4.31 -14.23 -20.57
C THR A 200 -5.31 -14.76 -19.56
N ARG A 201 -6.56 -14.34 -19.67
CA ARG A 201 -7.66 -14.90 -18.91
C ARG A 201 -8.35 -15.97 -19.75
N ASN A 202 -8.38 -17.18 -19.23
CA ASN A 202 -9.20 -18.24 -19.85
C ASN A 202 -10.64 -18.02 -19.41
N ILE A 203 -11.52 -17.76 -20.38
CA ILE A 203 -12.95 -17.60 -20.18
C ILE A 203 -13.69 -18.88 -20.56
N LEU A 204 -15.01 -18.90 -20.30
CA LEU A 204 -15.87 -20.03 -20.64
C LEU A 204 -15.72 -20.38 -22.13
N ASP A 205 -15.77 -21.68 -22.45
CA ASP A 205 -15.64 -22.25 -23.80
C ASP A 205 -14.21 -22.27 -24.40
N GLY A 206 -13.16 -22.06 -23.56
CA GLY A 206 -11.77 -22.16 -23.99
C GLY A 206 -11.25 -20.95 -24.77
N GLU A 207 -12.01 -19.88 -24.84
CA GLU A 207 -11.53 -18.60 -25.38
C GLU A 207 -10.50 -17.97 -24.46
N ARG A 208 -9.51 -17.34 -25.05
CA ARG A 208 -8.45 -16.60 -24.35
C ARG A 208 -8.64 -15.11 -24.55
N LEU A 209 -8.88 -14.39 -23.47
CA LEU A 209 -8.90 -12.94 -23.46
C LEU A 209 -7.53 -12.44 -22.98
N VAL A 210 -6.87 -11.64 -23.81
CA VAL A 210 -5.65 -10.92 -23.40
C VAL A 210 -6.08 -9.61 -22.72
N GLU A 211 -5.75 -9.47 -21.45
CA GLU A 211 -5.92 -8.25 -20.71
C GLU A 211 -4.56 -7.53 -20.62
N VAL A 212 -4.55 -6.26 -20.96
CA VAL A 212 -3.35 -5.39 -20.96
C VAL A 212 -3.54 -4.33 -19.90
N ASN A 213 -2.47 -4.02 -19.16
CA ASN A 213 -2.52 -2.88 -18.25
C ASN A 213 -2.83 -1.60 -19.05
N PRO A 214 -3.85 -0.81 -18.66
CA PRO A 214 -4.34 0.32 -19.47
C PRO A 214 -3.30 1.44 -19.64
N TYR A 215 -2.42 1.64 -18.66
CA TYR A 215 -1.38 2.66 -18.73
C TYR A 215 -0.25 2.24 -19.69
N PHE A 216 0.08 0.96 -19.70
CA PHE A 216 1.04 0.41 -20.66
C PHE A 216 0.48 0.48 -22.09
N GLU A 217 -0.78 0.10 -22.28
CA GLU A 217 -1.45 0.20 -23.57
C GLU A 217 -1.48 1.64 -24.09
N ALA A 218 -1.81 2.60 -23.23
CA ALA A 218 -1.81 4.02 -23.55
C ALA A 218 -0.42 4.50 -23.98
N ALA A 219 0.63 4.13 -23.23
CA ALA A 219 2.01 4.49 -23.54
C ALA A 219 2.49 3.89 -24.87
N LEU A 220 2.13 2.65 -25.20
CA LEU A 220 2.42 2.03 -26.49
C LEU A 220 1.72 2.75 -27.64
N LYS A 221 0.46 3.13 -27.44
CA LYS A 221 -0.34 3.84 -28.45
C LYS A 221 0.23 5.24 -28.72
N GLU A 222 0.61 5.95 -27.69
CA GLU A 222 1.24 7.28 -27.80
C GLU A 222 2.58 7.20 -28.54
N ALA A 223 3.38 6.17 -28.26
CA ALA A 223 4.65 5.92 -28.94
C ALA A 223 4.48 5.35 -30.38
N GLY A 224 3.27 5.00 -30.79
CA GLY A 224 3.02 4.37 -32.09
C GLY A 224 3.56 2.93 -32.22
N LEU A 225 3.71 2.22 -31.09
CA LEU A 225 4.35 0.90 -30.99
C LEU A 225 3.37 -0.25 -30.71
N GLY A 226 2.09 0.01 -30.52
CA GLY A 226 1.07 -0.99 -30.16
C GLY A 226 0.69 -1.92 -31.30
N THR A 227 1.63 -2.73 -31.82
CA THR A 227 1.34 -3.72 -32.85
C THR A 227 0.91 -5.07 -32.25
N PRO A 228 0.06 -5.88 -32.96
CA PRO A 228 -0.33 -7.20 -32.50
C PRO A 228 0.87 -8.11 -32.19
N GLU A 229 1.89 -8.08 -33.05
CA GLU A 229 3.09 -8.90 -32.92
C GLU A 229 3.90 -8.55 -31.67
N LEU A 230 3.98 -7.27 -31.31
CA LEU A 230 4.61 -6.83 -30.07
C LEU A 230 3.81 -7.29 -28.85
N MET A 231 2.50 -7.19 -28.91
CA MET A 231 1.63 -7.63 -27.81
C MET A 231 1.75 -9.14 -27.56
N GLU A 232 1.83 -9.96 -28.61
CA GLU A 232 2.09 -11.40 -28.49
C GLU A 232 3.43 -11.66 -27.77
N GLN A 233 4.49 -10.93 -28.12
CA GLN A 233 5.80 -11.06 -27.46
C GLN A 233 5.75 -10.66 -25.99
N VAL A 234 5.01 -9.60 -25.63
CA VAL A 234 4.83 -9.18 -24.23
C VAL A 234 4.10 -10.24 -23.41
N VAL A 235 3.03 -10.82 -23.97
CA VAL A 235 2.27 -11.91 -23.34
C VAL A 235 3.13 -13.15 -23.15
N GLU A 236 3.90 -13.54 -24.16
CA GLU A 236 4.76 -14.73 -24.13
C GLU A 236 5.89 -14.60 -23.10
N LYS A 237 6.54 -13.42 -23.05
CA LYS A 237 7.70 -13.18 -22.17
C LYS A 237 7.30 -12.78 -20.75
N GLY A 238 6.11 -12.24 -20.54
CA GLY A 238 5.64 -11.70 -19.26
C GLY A 238 6.35 -10.42 -18.81
N SER A 239 7.43 -10.00 -19.53
CA SER A 239 8.25 -8.81 -19.26
C SER A 239 8.65 -8.15 -20.58
N ILE A 240 8.90 -6.84 -20.53
CA ILE A 240 9.36 -6.05 -21.68
C ILE A 240 10.86 -5.75 -21.64
N GLN A 241 11.59 -6.20 -20.62
CA GLN A 241 12.99 -5.83 -20.43
C GLN A 241 13.91 -6.29 -21.56
N SER A 242 13.59 -7.44 -22.19
CA SER A 242 14.33 -8.01 -23.32
C SER A 242 13.83 -7.59 -24.71
N LEU A 243 12.88 -6.65 -24.78
CA LEU A 243 12.28 -6.19 -26.04
C LEU A 243 12.97 -4.91 -26.53
N ASP A 244 14.02 -5.05 -27.34
CA ASP A 244 14.80 -3.92 -27.87
C ASP A 244 13.99 -3.01 -28.82
N ALA A 245 12.86 -3.48 -29.32
CA ALA A 245 11.91 -2.67 -30.09
C ALA A 245 11.27 -1.55 -29.24
N LEU A 246 11.28 -1.67 -27.92
CA LEU A 246 10.73 -0.67 -27.01
C LEU A 246 11.82 0.31 -26.52
N PRO A 247 11.49 1.62 -26.40
CA PRO A 247 12.41 2.61 -25.86
C PRO A 247 12.91 2.24 -24.45
N ALA A 248 14.19 2.50 -24.17
CA ALA A 248 14.78 2.21 -22.87
C ALA A 248 14.06 2.94 -21.71
N ALA A 249 13.55 4.16 -21.95
CA ALA A 249 12.76 4.91 -20.97
C ALA A 249 11.46 4.18 -20.61
N MET A 250 10.75 3.64 -21.60
CA MET A 250 9.52 2.85 -21.39
C MET A 250 9.83 1.57 -20.61
N ARG A 251 10.89 0.85 -20.96
CA ARG A 251 11.30 -0.37 -20.26
C ARG A 251 11.64 -0.11 -18.78
N LYS A 252 12.23 1.04 -18.47
CA LYS A 252 12.52 1.43 -17.09
C LYS A 252 11.26 1.68 -16.25
N VAL A 253 10.24 2.28 -16.81
CA VAL A 253 9.00 2.62 -16.10
C VAL A 253 8.13 1.37 -15.91
N PHE A 254 7.91 0.61 -16.99
CA PHE A 254 7.01 -0.54 -17.00
C PHE A 254 7.75 -1.83 -16.59
N VAL A 255 8.26 -1.86 -15.36
CA VAL A 255 8.87 -3.05 -14.75
C VAL A 255 7.83 -3.93 -14.10
N THR A 256 8.06 -5.25 -14.11
CA THR A 256 7.22 -6.22 -13.41
C THR A 256 7.89 -6.72 -12.13
N ALA A 257 7.14 -7.39 -11.27
CA ALA A 257 7.64 -7.89 -10.00
C ALA A 257 8.89 -8.77 -10.12
N MET A 258 9.02 -9.50 -11.23
CA MET A 258 10.16 -10.38 -11.48
C MET A 258 11.36 -9.68 -12.13
N ASP A 259 11.16 -8.46 -12.65
CA ASP A 259 12.23 -7.62 -13.21
C ASP A 259 12.98 -6.84 -12.12
N ILE A 260 12.33 -6.64 -10.97
CA ILE A 260 12.79 -5.81 -9.86
C ILE A 260 13.72 -6.62 -8.95
N ASP A 261 14.91 -6.08 -8.66
CA ASP A 261 15.81 -6.69 -7.68
C ASP A 261 15.15 -6.77 -6.28
N PRO A 262 15.27 -7.89 -5.57
CA PRO A 262 14.67 -8.10 -4.25
C PRO A 262 14.93 -6.99 -3.23
N VAL A 263 16.07 -6.32 -3.30
CA VAL A 263 16.42 -5.19 -2.43
C VAL A 263 15.44 -4.02 -2.62
N TRP A 264 14.99 -3.76 -3.83
CA TRP A 264 14.02 -2.68 -4.08
C TRP A 264 12.63 -2.98 -3.54
N HIS A 265 12.21 -4.25 -3.60
CA HIS A 265 10.97 -4.67 -2.94
C HIS A 265 10.99 -4.34 -1.45
N LEU A 266 12.12 -4.65 -0.79
CA LEU A 266 12.28 -4.40 0.63
C LEU A 266 12.41 -2.92 0.97
N ARG A 267 13.19 -2.15 0.18
CA ARG A 267 13.31 -0.70 0.36
C ARG A 267 11.95 0.01 0.21
N MET A 268 11.13 -0.44 -0.73
CA MET A 268 9.76 0.06 -0.90
C MET A 268 8.91 -0.25 0.33
N GLN A 269 8.98 -1.47 0.86
CA GLN A 269 8.29 -1.84 2.10
C GLN A 269 8.73 -0.94 3.26
N ALA A 270 10.03 -0.74 3.44
CA ALA A 270 10.58 0.11 4.49
C ALA A 270 10.13 1.57 4.34
N ALA A 271 10.08 2.09 3.11
CA ALA A 271 9.60 3.45 2.84
C ALA A 271 8.15 3.67 3.32
N PHE A 272 7.26 2.74 3.02
CA PHE A 272 5.89 2.78 3.52
C PHE A 272 5.81 2.57 5.03
N GLN A 273 6.60 1.63 5.59
CA GLN A 273 6.58 1.31 7.02
C GLN A 273 6.97 2.49 7.90
N ARG A 274 7.91 3.34 7.48
CA ARG A 274 8.32 4.54 8.24
C ARG A 274 7.17 5.50 8.56
N HIS A 275 6.08 5.42 7.79
CA HIS A 275 4.91 6.29 7.91
C HIS A 275 3.61 5.51 8.15
N THR A 276 3.69 4.29 8.65
CA THR A 276 2.52 3.42 8.90
C THR A 276 2.45 3.08 10.39
N ASP A 277 1.29 3.29 11.03
CA ASP A 277 1.10 2.99 12.46
C ASP A 277 1.17 1.49 12.75
N ASN A 278 0.52 0.68 11.91
CA ASN A 278 0.53 -0.78 12.02
C ASN A 278 1.71 -1.36 11.22
N ALA A 279 1.45 -2.22 10.24
CA ALA A 279 2.52 -2.78 9.41
C ALA A 279 2.17 -2.76 7.91
N VAL A 280 3.12 -3.19 7.10
CA VAL A 280 3.04 -3.21 5.65
C VAL A 280 3.10 -4.66 5.17
N SER A 281 2.04 -5.12 4.51
CA SER A 281 2.08 -6.37 3.77
C SER A 281 2.77 -6.15 2.42
N LYS A 282 3.87 -6.86 2.19
CA LYS A 282 4.67 -6.77 0.97
C LYS A 282 5.31 -8.10 0.61
N THR A 283 5.19 -8.46 -0.65
CA THR A 283 5.87 -9.64 -1.21
C THR A 283 7.25 -9.24 -1.74
N VAL A 284 8.27 -10.03 -1.44
CA VAL A 284 9.56 -9.98 -2.13
C VAL A 284 9.58 -11.14 -3.13
N ASN A 285 9.58 -10.82 -4.42
CA ASN A 285 9.61 -11.82 -5.49
C ASN A 285 11.05 -12.25 -5.74
N LEU A 286 11.26 -13.56 -5.82
CA LEU A 286 12.56 -14.17 -6.05
C LEU A 286 12.49 -15.07 -7.28
N PRO A 287 13.55 -15.13 -8.12
CA PRO A 287 13.62 -16.07 -9.23
C PRO A 287 13.76 -17.50 -8.71
N HIS A 288 13.38 -18.48 -9.53
CA HIS A 288 13.53 -19.92 -9.17
C HIS A 288 14.97 -20.33 -8.84
N SER A 289 15.96 -19.59 -9.34
CA SER A 289 17.38 -19.80 -9.07
C SER A 289 17.86 -19.22 -7.73
N ALA A 290 16.99 -18.54 -6.97
CA ALA A 290 17.36 -17.98 -5.67
C ALA A 290 17.79 -19.07 -4.68
N THR A 291 18.79 -18.74 -3.88
CA THR A 291 19.40 -19.62 -2.88
C THR A 291 18.86 -19.33 -1.48
N GLU A 292 19.15 -20.23 -0.52
CA GLU A 292 18.87 -19.98 0.90
C GLU A 292 19.59 -18.71 1.42
N GLN A 293 20.79 -18.42 0.86
CA GLN A 293 21.55 -17.23 1.23
C GLN A 293 20.82 -15.94 0.79
N ASP A 294 20.23 -15.92 -0.40
CA ASP A 294 19.46 -14.78 -0.87
C ASP A 294 18.27 -14.50 0.05
N ILE A 295 17.57 -15.53 0.51
CA ILE A 295 16.47 -15.42 1.47
C ILE A 295 16.98 -14.90 2.82
N HIS A 296 18.09 -15.43 3.33
CA HIS A 296 18.71 -14.97 4.56
C HIS A 296 19.07 -13.49 4.48
N ASP A 297 19.67 -13.05 3.39
CA ASP A 297 20.14 -11.67 3.21
C ASP A 297 18.96 -10.68 3.14
N ILE A 298 17.84 -11.08 2.52
CA ILE A 298 16.60 -10.29 2.51
C ILE A 298 16.04 -10.12 3.92
N TYR A 299 15.91 -11.21 4.70
CA TYR A 299 15.42 -11.10 6.08
C TYR A 299 16.37 -10.30 6.96
N TRP A 300 17.67 -10.45 6.75
CA TRP A 300 18.67 -9.67 7.48
C TRP A 300 18.62 -8.18 7.14
N LEU A 301 18.43 -7.84 5.87
CA LEU A 301 18.24 -6.47 5.43
C LEU A 301 16.94 -5.89 6.00
N ALA A 302 15.84 -6.64 5.95
CA ALA A 302 14.56 -6.23 6.57
C ALA A 302 14.73 -5.88 8.06
N TYR A 303 15.48 -6.73 8.79
CA TYR A 303 15.78 -6.48 10.20
C TYR A 303 16.60 -5.19 10.42
N LYS A 304 17.51 -4.85 9.51
CA LYS A 304 18.34 -3.63 9.60
C LYS A 304 17.56 -2.37 9.28
N GLU A 305 16.67 -2.44 8.31
CA GLU A 305 15.83 -1.30 7.89
C GLU A 305 14.75 -0.93 8.92
N GLY A 306 14.44 -1.80 9.84
CA GLY A 306 13.45 -1.58 10.90
C GLY A 306 12.18 -2.34 10.69
#